data_1bf1ecbdc12c81b27db254144b563f51
#
_entry.id   1bf1ecbdc12c81b27db254144b563f51
#
_cell.length_a   1.000
_cell.length_b   1.000
_cell.length_c   1.000
_cell.angle_alpha   90.00
_cell.angle_beta   90.00
_cell.angle_gamma   90.00
#
_symmetry.space_group_name_H-M   'P 1'
#
loop_
_entity.id
_entity.type
_entity.pdbx_description
1 polymer ?
#
loop_
_entity_poly.entity_id
_entity_poly.type
_entity_poly.pdbx_seq_one_letter_code
_entity_poly.pdbx_strand_id
1 'polypeptide(L)'
;MASDKTNVMRVLEQHKIAYTAHEYPHGKDAVDGVTVAQLLGQDVAQVFKTLVARGKSGGYHVFVIPVARELDLKKAAKAAGEKSVEMVHVKELLGLTGYVRGGCSPVGMKKAFPTVFDESVNGLPSVIVSAGKIGYQIECAPADLIGLVRARTAPITTD
;
A
#
# COMPACT_ATOMS: atom_id res chain seq x y z
N MET A 1 9.25 -23.58 7.04
CA MET A 1 8.62 -23.37 7.14
C MET A 1 7.72 -22.77 6.84
N ALA A 2 7.22 -23.20 6.81
CA ALA A 2 6.21 -22.53 6.25
C ALA A 2 6.06 -21.28 6.86
N SER A 3 6.38 -20.38 6.18
CA SER A 3 6.10 -19.07 6.59
C SER A 3 4.60 -18.94 6.79
N ASP A 4 4.23 -18.20 7.76
CA ASP A 4 2.84 -17.93 8.05
C ASP A 4 2.20 -17.21 6.88
N LYS A 5 1.03 -17.68 6.45
CA LYS A 5 0.23 -16.94 5.50
C LYS A 5 -0.47 -15.80 6.22
N THR A 6 -0.37 -14.61 5.66
CA THR A 6 -1.12 -13.46 6.17
C THR A 6 -2.53 -13.46 5.58
N ASN A 7 -3.41 -12.64 6.15
CA ASN A 7 -4.75 -12.47 5.60
C ASN A 7 -4.70 -11.94 4.16
N VAL A 8 -3.76 -11.04 3.86
CA VAL A 8 -3.58 -10.51 2.50
C VAL A 8 -3.32 -11.66 1.52
N MET A 9 -2.42 -12.56 1.89
CA MET A 9 -2.10 -13.71 1.04
C MET A 9 -3.33 -14.60 0.81
N ARG A 10 -4.13 -14.83 1.86
CA ARG A 10 -5.36 -15.61 1.74
C ARG A 10 -6.37 -14.94 0.83
N VAL A 11 -6.50 -13.60 0.90
CA VAL A 11 -7.40 -12.86 0.02
C VAL A 11 -6.96 -13.00 -1.43
N LEU A 12 -5.67 -12.88 -1.70
CA LEU A 12 -5.14 -13.05 -3.06
C LEU A 12 -5.44 -14.46 -3.59
N GLU A 13 -5.25 -15.48 -2.76
CA GLU A 13 -5.51 -16.87 -3.14
C GLU A 13 -6.99 -17.11 -3.40
N GLN A 14 -7.87 -16.52 -2.58
CA GLN A 14 -9.31 -16.62 -2.78
C GLN A 14 -9.76 -16.05 -4.11
N HIS A 15 -9.08 -15.00 -4.57
CA HIS A 15 -9.39 -14.35 -5.84
C HIS A 15 -8.55 -14.90 -7.01
N LYS A 16 -7.79 -15.98 -6.75
CA LYS A 16 -6.96 -16.66 -7.76
C LYS A 16 -5.94 -15.72 -8.39
N ILE A 17 -5.39 -14.83 -7.59
CA ILE A 17 -4.33 -13.91 -8.03
C ILE A 17 -2.98 -14.53 -7.70
N ALA A 18 -2.15 -14.71 -8.73
CA ALA A 18 -0.79 -15.20 -8.55
C ALA A 18 0.05 -14.14 -7.87
N TYR A 19 0.84 -14.52 -6.89
CA TYR A 19 1.73 -13.61 -6.18
C TYR A 19 2.98 -14.32 -5.71
N THR A 20 4.02 -13.55 -5.44
CA THR A 20 5.24 -14.02 -4.78
C THR A 20 5.31 -13.37 -3.41
N ALA A 21 5.57 -14.17 -2.38
CA ALA A 21 5.73 -13.65 -1.02
C ALA A 21 7.21 -13.38 -0.77
N HIS A 22 7.48 -12.27 -0.09
CA HIS A 22 8.82 -11.89 0.34
C HIS A 22 8.82 -11.67 1.84
N GLU A 23 9.91 -12.05 2.47
CA GLU A 23 10.11 -11.83 3.90
C GLU A 23 11.42 -11.10 4.09
N TYR A 24 11.47 -10.15 5.03
CA TYR A 24 12.69 -9.42 5.33
C TYR A 24 12.92 -9.41 6.84
N PRO A 25 14.20 -9.25 7.29
CA PRO A 25 14.50 -9.18 8.72
C PRO A 25 13.74 -8.04 9.37
N HIS A 26 13.09 -8.31 10.50
CA HIS A 26 12.29 -7.31 11.19
C HIS A 26 12.25 -7.59 12.69
N GLY A 27 12.00 -6.53 13.44
CA GLY A 27 11.69 -6.61 14.86
C GLY A 27 10.28 -6.10 15.07
N LYS A 28 10.06 -5.37 16.17
CA LYS A 28 8.77 -4.77 16.48
C LYS A 28 8.51 -3.51 15.66
N ASP A 29 9.58 -2.83 15.28
CA ASP A 29 9.47 -1.54 14.61
C ASP A 29 9.43 -1.69 13.10
N ALA A 30 8.77 -0.74 12.45
CA ALA A 30 8.72 -0.69 11.01
C ALA A 30 10.11 -0.44 10.44
N VAL A 31 10.41 -1.10 9.32
CA VAL A 31 11.63 -0.86 8.55
C VAL A 31 11.24 0.00 7.35
N ASP A 32 12.03 1.04 7.11
CA ASP A 32 11.82 1.93 5.97
C ASP A 32 11.79 1.16 4.66
N GLY A 33 10.83 1.49 3.78
CA GLY A 33 10.61 0.76 2.54
C GLY A 33 11.79 0.79 1.58
N VAL A 34 12.53 1.90 1.52
CA VAL A 34 13.73 1.98 0.68
C VAL A 34 14.81 1.01 1.22
N THR A 35 14.97 0.95 2.53
CA THR A 35 15.90 0.02 3.17
C THR A 35 15.51 -1.43 2.87
N VAL A 36 14.23 -1.76 2.96
CA VAL A 36 13.74 -3.11 2.66
C VAL A 36 14.05 -3.47 1.21
N ALA A 37 13.80 -2.56 0.27
CA ALA A 37 14.09 -2.79 -1.14
C ALA A 37 15.57 -3.09 -1.34
N GLN A 38 16.44 -2.33 -0.68
CA GLN A 38 17.89 -2.56 -0.74
C GLN A 38 18.29 -3.91 -0.18
N LEU A 39 17.73 -4.28 0.96
CA LEU A 39 18.02 -5.57 1.60
C LEU A 39 17.63 -6.75 0.72
N LEU A 40 16.53 -6.64 0.00
CA LEU A 40 16.01 -7.72 -0.83
C LEU A 40 16.43 -7.63 -2.29
N GLY A 41 17.22 -6.62 -2.66
CA GLY A 41 17.67 -6.45 -4.04
C GLY A 41 16.54 -6.14 -4.99
N GLN A 42 15.48 -5.48 -4.49
CA GLN A 42 14.31 -5.12 -5.30
C GLN A 42 14.52 -3.79 -6.01
N ASP A 43 13.87 -3.62 -7.15
CA ASP A 43 13.81 -2.32 -7.82
C ASP A 43 12.90 -1.41 -6.98
N VAL A 44 13.44 -0.36 -6.41
CA VAL A 44 12.70 0.54 -5.53
C VAL A 44 11.48 1.16 -6.20
N ALA A 45 11.52 1.30 -7.54
CA ALA A 45 10.38 1.84 -8.28
C ALA A 45 9.16 0.91 -8.28
N GLN A 46 9.36 -0.37 -7.96
CA GLN A 46 8.28 -1.34 -7.89
C GLN A 46 7.71 -1.52 -6.49
N VAL A 47 8.37 -0.96 -5.47
CA VAL A 47 7.97 -1.12 -4.06
C VAL A 47 7.14 0.09 -3.66
N PHE A 48 5.88 -0.18 -3.28
CA PHE A 48 4.90 0.86 -2.93
C PHE A 48 4.53 0.77 -1.45
N LYS A 49 4.21 1.91 -0.88
CA LYS A 49 3.70 2.01 0.50
C LYS A 49 2.26 2.49 0.47
N THR A 50 1.49 2.11 1.48
CA THR A 50 0.07 2.42 1.58
C THR A 50 -0.15 3.46 2.68
N LEU A 51 -0.77 4.56 2.30
CA LEU A 51 -1.02 5.71 3.18
C LEU A 51 -2.52 5.93 3.31
N VAL A 52 -2.97 6.37 4.47
CA VAL A 52 -4.37 6.69 4.70
C VAL A 52 -4.49 8.17 5.09
N ALA A 53 -5.41 8.86 4.46
CA ALA A 53 -5.66 10.28 4.71
C ALA A 53 -7.15 10.52 4.93
N ARG A 54 -7.45 11.56 5.69
CA ARG A 54 -8.82 12.00 5.90
C ARG A 54 -9.09 13.21 5.02
N GLY A 55 -10.18 13.18 4.27
CA GLY A 55 -10.61 14.30 3.45
C GLY A 55 -11.37 15.32 4.26
N LYS A 56 -11.48 16.52 3.71
CA LYS A 56 -12.25 17.61 4.35
C LYS A 56 -13.70 17.20 4.57
N SER A 57 -14.25 16.35 3.73
CA SER A 57 -15.61 15.83 3.88
C SER A 57 -15.79 14.93 5.10
N GLY A 58 -14.70 14.47 5.69
CA GLY A 58 -14.71 13.51 6.79
C GLY A 58 -14.47 12.07 6.33
N GLY A 59 -14.48 11.80 5.03
CA GLY A 59 -14.22 10.47 4.48
C GLY A 59 -12.75 10.15 4.44
N TYR A 60 -12.44 8.85 4.49
CA TYR A 60 -11.06 8.37 4.44
C TYR A 60 -10.72 7.87 3.05
N HIS A 61 -9.47 8.05 2.66
CA HIS A 61 -8.95 7.66 1.35
C HIS A 61 -7.60 6.97 1.51
N VAL A 62 -7.34 6.00 0.66
CA VAL A 62 -6.10 5.24 0.65
C VAL A 62 -5.28 5.64 -0.58
N PHE A 63 -4.01 5.94 -0.36
CA PHE A 63 -3.09 6.31 -1.43
C PHE A 63 -1.89 5.36 -1.40
N VAL A 64 -1.58 4.76 -2.53
CA VAL A 64 -0.49 3.79 -2.65
C VAL A 64 0.55 4.37 -3.60
N ILE A 65 1.74 4.63 -3.07
CA ILE A 65 2.79 5.35 -3.80
C ILE A 65 4.15 4.66 -3.65
N PRO A 66 5.09 4.92 -4.58
CA PRO A 66 6.44 4.36 -4.44
C PRO A 66 7.07 4.76 -3.10
N VAL A 67 7.78 3.83 -2.48
CA VAL A 67 8.39 4.06 -1.16
C VAL A 67 9.42 5.18 -1.16
N ALA A 68 10.05 5.44 -2.30
CA ALA A 68 11.07 6.50 -2.42
C ALA A 68 10.48 7.89 -2.71
N ARG A 69 9.16 7.97 -2.83
CA ARG A 69 8.49 9.24 -3.13
C ARG A 69 7.58 9.65 -1.99
N GLU A 70 7.14 10.89 -2.06
CA GLU A 70 6.22 11.44 -1.06
C GLU A 70 4.87 11.78 -1.68
N LEU A 71 3.81 11.65 -0.90
CA LEU A 71 2.47 12.02 -1.33
C LEU A 71 2.37 13.55 -1.43
N ASP A 72 1.90 14.01 -2.58
CA ASP A 72 1.55 15.41 -2.76
C ASP A 72 0.11 15.59 -2.31
N LEU A 73 -0.10 16.30 -1.21
CA LEU A 73 -1.43 16.41 -0.60
C LEU A 73 -2.43 17.10 -1.50
N LYS A 74 -2.00 18.06 -2.32
CA LYS A 74 -2.90 18.73 -3.26
C LYS A 74 -3.31 17.81 -4.39
N LYS A 75 -2.37 17.08 -4.97
CA LYS A 75 -2.67 16.09 -6.00
C LYS A 75 -3.56 14.98 -5.47
N ALA A 76 -3.28 14.53 -4.24
CA ALA A 76 -4.09 13.50 -3.58
C ALA A 76 -5.52 13.97 -3.37
N ALA A 77 -5.71 15.19 -2.89
CA ALA A 77 -7.04 15.76 -2.70
C ALA A 77 -7.80 15.82 -4.03
N LYS A 78 -7.15 16.29 -5.08
CA LYS A 78 -7.76 16.36 -6.41
C LYS A 78 -8.19 14.97 -6.88
N ALA A 79 -7.31 13.98 -6.75
CA ALA A 79 -7.60 12.61 -7.17
C ALA A 79 -8.75 12.00 -6.37
N ALA A 80 -8.88 12.38 -5.10
CA ALA A 80 -9.93 11.87 -4.21
C ALA A 80 -11.24 12.65 -4.30
N GLY A 81 -11.27 13.76 -5.04
CA GLY A 81 -12.46 14.60 -5.10
C GLY A 81 -12.70 15.40 -3.81
N GLU A 82 -11.65 15.68 -3.06
CA GLU A 82 -11.72 16.41 -1.81
C GLU A 82 -11.12 17.81 -1.96
N LYS A 83 -11.57 18.76 -1.13
CA LYS A 83 -10.97 20.09 -1.11
C LYS A 83 -9.56 20.03 -0.54
N SER A 84 -9.35 19.18 0.45
CA SER A 84 -8.06 18.95 1.07
C SER A 84 -8.05 17.58 1.71
N VAL A 85 -6.86 17.04 1.92
CA VAL A 85 -6.67 15.80 2.68
C VAL A 85 -5.53 16.02 3.66
N GLU A 86 -5.59 15.30 4.79
CA GLU A 86 -4.50 15.29 5.75
C GLU A 86 -4.24 13.85 6.18
N MET A 87 -2.97 13.54 6.46
CA MET A 87 -2.61 12.19 6.88
C MET A 87 -3.26 11.87 8.23
N VAL A 88 -3.76 10.65 8.38
CA VAL A 88 -4.26 10.19 9.67
C VAL A 88 -3.08 10.00 10.62
N HIS A 89 -3.33 10.14 11.92
CA HIS A 89 -2.30 9.87 12.91
C HIS A 89 -2.01 8.37 12.99
N VAL A 90 -0.75 8.04 13.25
CA VAL A 90 -0.33 6.63 13.35
C VAL A 90 -1.20 5.86 14.33
N LYS A 91 -1.57 6.48 15.46
CA LYS A 91 -2.40 5.82 16.48
C LYS A 91 -3.82 5.50 16.01
N GLU A 92 -4.31 6.15 14.95
CA GLU A 92 -5.65 5.90 14.41
C GLU A 92 -5.64 4.78 13.38
N LEU A 93 -4.47 4.49 12.81
CA LEU A 93 -4.34 3.60 11.66
C LEU A 93 -4.88 2.20 11.94
N LEU A 94 -4.53 1.62 13.08
CA LEU A 94 -4.96 0.27 13.45
C LEU A 94 -6.48 0.16 13.52
N GLY A 95 -7.13 1.13 14.16
CA GLY A 95 -8.58 1.14 14.29
C GLY A 95 -9.30 1.29 12.95
N LEU A 96 -8.71 2.05 12.04
CA LEU A 96 -9.30 2.30 10.73
C LEU A 96 -9.08 1.14 9.76
N THR A 97 -7.90 0.56 9.73
CA THR A 97 -7.51 -0.38 8.69
C THR A 97 -7.31 -1.81 9.17
N GLY A 98 -7.04 -2.00 10.44
CA GLY A 98 -6.62 -3.28 10.99
C GLY A 98 -5.12 -3.52 10.88
N TYR A 99 -4.37 -2.55 10.36
CA TYR A 99 -2.93 -2.65 10.15
C TYR A 99 -2.17 -1.59 10.94
N VAL A 100 -0.91 -1.89 11.25
CA VAL A 100 0.00 -0.94 11.89
C VAL A 100 0.89 -0.29 10.83
N ARG A 101 1.52 0.83 11.20
CA ARG A 101 2.49 1.48 10.32
C ARG A 101 3.61 0.50 9.96
N GLY A 102 3.97 0.45 8.69
CA GLY A 102 4.98 -0.48 8.18
C GLY A 102 4.42 -1.83 7.78
N GLY A 103 3.19 -2.14 8.20
CA GLY A 103 2.48 -3.35 7.81
C GLY A 103 1.15 -3.07 7.11
N CYS A 104 0.90 -1.80 6.74
CA CYS A 104 -0.37 -1.43 6.12
C CYS A 104 -0.40 -1.86 4.65
N SER A 105 -1.41 -2.64 4.29
CA SER A 105 -1.63 -3.13 2.93
C SER A 105 -2.90 -2.52 2.36
N PRO A 106 -2.97 -2.29 1.03
CA PRO A 106 -4.23 -1.87 0.42
C PRO A 106 -5.25 -3.00 0.37
N VAL A 107 -4.82 -4.25 0.60
CA VAL A 107 -5.67 -5.44 0.54
C VAL A 107 -6.16 -5.79 1.94
N GLY A 108 -7.43 -6.13 2.06
CA GLY A 108 -7.97 -6.70 3.29
C GLY A 108 -8.16 -5.75 4.45
N MET A 109 -8.28 -4.45 4.19
CA MET A 109 -8.59 -3.48 5.24
C MET A 109 -9.95 -3.77 5.88
N LYS A 110 -10.10 -3.38 7.15
CA LYS A 110 -11.38 -3.52 7.87
C LYS A 110 -12.55 -2.94 7.10
N LYS A 111 -12.32 -1.79 6.44
CA LYS A 111 -13.31 -1.14 5.60
C LYS A 111 -12.69 -0.88 4.24
N ALA A 112 -13.51 -0.98 3.20
CA ALA A 112 -13.07 -0.70 1.84
C ALA A 112 -13.14 0.82 1.61
N PHE A 113 -12.02 1.49 1.79
CA PHE A 113 -11.92 2.92 1.49
C PHE A 113 -11.56 3.13 0.02
N PRO A 114 -12.01 4.23 -0.60
CA PRO A 114 -11.57 4.57 -1.94
C PRO A 114 -10.05 4.62 -2.01
N THR A 115 -9.49 4.01 -3.04
CA THR A 115 -8.04 3.81 -3.16
C THR A 115 -7.54 4.37 -4.49
N VAL A 116 -6.43 5.08 -4.44
CA VAL A 116 -5.75 5.62 -5.63
C VAL A 116 -4.29 5.19 -5.57
N PHE A 117 -3.82 4.58 -6.67
CA PHE A 117 -2.41 4.28 -6.85
C PHE A 117 -1.76 5.40 -7.65
N ASP A 118 -0.53 5.75 -7.31
CA ASP A 118 0.22 6.67 -8.16
C ASP A 118 0.34 6.07 -9.56
N GLU A 119 0.20 6.91 -10.57
CA GLU A 119 0.19 6.45 -11.96
C GLU A 119 1.47 5.76 -12.40
N SER A 120 2.57 5.92 -11.66
CA SER A 120 3.82 5.23 -11.94
C SER A 120 3.68 3.70 -11.85
N VAL A 121 2.60 3.20 -11.26
CA VAL A 121 2.31 1.76 -11.22
C VAL A 121 2.03 1.20 -12.61
N ASN A 122 1.53 2.05 -13.51
CA ASN A 122 1.26 1.64 -14.89
C ASN A 122 2.56 1.35 -15.62
N GLY A 123 2.60 0.21 -16.30
CA GLY A 123 3.80 -0.17 -17.05
C GLY A 123 4.86 -0.92 -16.24
N LEU A 124 4.67 -1.09 -14.94
CA LEU A 124 5.59 -1.91 -14.15
C LEU A 124 5.33 -3.39 -14.42
N PRO A 125 6.39 -4.22 -14.44
CA PRO A 125 6.21 -5.66 -14.62
C PRO A 125 5.52 -6.30 -13.41
N SER A 126 5.72 -5.75 -12.22
CA SER A 126 5.05 -6.19 -11.01
C SER A 126 5.09 -5.05 -9.99
N VAL A 127 4.24 -5.16 -8.96
CA VAL A 127 4.19 -4.20 -7.86
C VAL A 127 4.31 -4.96 -6.54
N ILE A 128 5.04 -4.38 -5.60
CA ILE A 128 5.33 -4.98 -4.30
C ILE A 128 4.70 -4.09 -3.23
N VAL A 129 3.86 -4.68 -2.38
CA VAL A 129 3.22 -3.97 -1.26
C VAL A 129 3.32 -4.81 0.00
N SER A 130 3.04 -4.19 1.15
CA SER A 130 2.99 -4.93 2.40
C SER A 130 1.96 -6.05 2.32
N ALA A 131 2.31 -7.18 2.94
CA ALA A 131 1.40 -8.32 3.06
C ALA A 131 0.51 -8.23 4.31
N GLY A 132 0.45 -7.06 4.95
CA GLY A 132 -0.38 -6.84 6.13
C GLY A 132 0.34 -7.05 7.45
N LYS A 133 1.64 -7.25 7.41
CA LYS A 133 2.46 -7.52 8.59
C LYS A 133 3.86 -6.99 8.35
N ILE A 134 4.45 -6.33 9.35
CA ILE A 134 5.86 -5.93 9.28
C ILE A 134 6.69 -7.20 9.00
N GLY A 135 7.60 -7.13 8.05
CA GLY A 135 8.46 -8.26 7.69
C GLY A 135 8.00 -9.04 6.48
N TYR A 136 6.80 -8.77 5.97
CA TYR A 136 6.21 -9.55 4.88
C TYR A 136 5.70 -8.66 3.77
N GLN A 137 5.95 -9.06 2.53
CA GLN A 137 5.48 -8.36 1.33
C GLN A 137 4.87 -9.37 0.36
N ILE A 138 4.02 -8.88 -0.52
CA ILE A 138 3.58 -9.65 -1.69
C ILE A 138 3.94 -8.86 -2.95
N GLU A 139 4.20 -9.61 -4.00
CA GLU A 139 4.49 -9.06 -5.32
C GLU A 139 3.54 -9.70 -6.32
N CYS A 140 2.84 -8.89 -7.10
CA CYS A 140 1.87 -9.40 -8.07
C CYS A 140 1.74 -8.44 -9.26
N ALA A 141 0.95 -8.85 -10.25
CA ALA A 141 0.68 -8.00 -11.41
C ALA A 141 -0.09 -6.75 -10.97
N PRO A 142 0.32 -5.55 -11.43
CA PRO A 142 -0.38 -4.31 -11.05
C PRO A 142 -1.87 -4.35 -11.37
N ALA A 143 -2.25 -4.84 -12.54
CA ALA A 143 -3.66 -4.88 -12.93
C ALA A 143 -4.50 -5.74 -11.98
N ASP A 144 -3.94 -6.84 -11.50
CA ASP A 144 -4.64 -7.73 -10.57
C ASP A 144 -4.87 -7.03 -9.23
N LEU A 145 -3.86 -6.34 -8.73
CA LEU A 145 -3.96 -5.64 -7.44
C LEU A 145 -4.94 -4.47 -7.53
N ILE A 146 -4.80 -3.66 -8.58
CA ILE A 146 -5.69 -2.51 -8.80
C ILE A 146 -7.14 -2.98 -8.93
N GLY A 147 -7.38 -4.04 -9.68
CA GLY A 147 -8.72 -4.60 -9.84
C GLY A 147 -9.30 -5.14 -8.54
N LEU A 148 -8.48 -5.83 -7.76
CA LEU A 148 -8.92 -6.42 -6.49
C LEU A 148 -9.40 -5.36 -5.51
N VAL A 149 -8.66 -4.26 -5.37
CA VAL A 149 -9.00 -3.20 -4.42
C VAL A 149 -9.85 -2.10 -5.05
N ARG A 150 -10.21 -2.26 -6.31
CA ARG A 150 -11.03 -1.30 -7.07
C ARG A 150 -10.43 0.09 -7.07
N ALA A 151 -9.11 0.15 -7.24
CA ALA A 151 -8.39 1.41 -7.22
C ALA A 151 -8.44 2.13 -8.56
N ARG A 152 -8.16 3.42 -8.52
CA ARG A 152 -7.90 4.23 -9.70
C ARG A 152 -6.42 4.59 -9.71
N THR A 153 -5.93 5.10 -10.81
CA THR A 153 -4.57 5.63 -10.89
C THR A 153 -4.63 7.12 -11.21
N ALA A 154 -3.70 7.88 -10.66
CA ALA A 154 -3.59 9.31 -10.86
C ALA A 154 -2.21 9.79 -10.41
N PRO A 155 -1.74 10.95 -10.89
CA PRO A 155 -0.49 11.52 -10.39
C PRO A 155 -0.75 12.06 -8.98
N ILE A 156 -0.12 11.47 -7.98
CA ILE A 156 -0.34 11.85 -6.58
C ILE A 156 0.96 12.03 -5.78
N THR A 157 2.11 11.96 -6.44
CA THR A 157 3.39 12.15 -5.75
C THR A 157 3.97 13.52 -6.08
N THR A 158 4.87 13.98 -5.20
CA THR A 158 5.64 15.20 -5.45
C THR A 158 6.59 14.96 -6.63
N ASP A 159 6.90 16.04 -7.31
CA ASP A 159 7.81 15.98 -8.44
C ASP A 159 9.26 15.77 -7.99
#